data_f2751a6001327c3fc53c4105101a0dd1
#
_entry.id   f2751a6001327c3fc53c4105101a0dd1
#
_cell.length_a   1.000
_cell.length_b   1.000
_cell.length_c   1.000
_cell.angle_alpha   90.00
_cell.angle_beta   90.00
_cell.angle_gamma   90.00
#
_symmetry.space_group_name_H-M   'P 1'
#
loop_
_entity.id
_entity.type
_entity.pdbx_description
1 polymer ?
#
loop_
_entity_poly.entity_id
_entity_poly.type
_entity_poly.pdbx_seq_one_letter_code
_entity_poly.pdbx_strand_id
1 'polypeptide(L)'
;MTKPEVSALNSWVQVPKDSDFTIYNLPFGVFKNKRLSPRAGIAIGDKIVDLAVLHDEGFFADLSQLPHDIFLRESLNDFISLGKSVTRRVREIVQELLKEDNEALREHQIRGKAMVNRKEAQMLMPVKVGDYTDFYSSMEHATNVGTMFRDPDNALLPNWKHIPVGYHGRASSIIPSGVPIHRPKGQFKDADQDLPQFGPSRRLDFELELAFITGRQNKMGDSISTDEAEDFIFGFVLFNDWSARDIQAWEYVPLGPFLGKNFASSISPWIVTLEALEVFRLAGPKQEPEVLPYLKCEKDHAFDINLEVLIQPEGKKETKVCSSNFKYMYWNVAQQLAHHTVNGCNINVGDMYASGTISGPTKDSFGSMLELAWKGTNPVKLEDGSERKFIDDGDTVVMKGYCKKDDIRVGFGEVITQVLPAK
;
A
#
# COMPACT_ATOMS: atom_id res chain seq x y z
N MET A 1 17.20 24.35 14.12
CA MET A 1 17.81 24.28 12.79
C MET A 1 16.70 24.55 11.78
N THR A 2 16.84 25.59 10.96
CA THR A 2 15.90 25.89 9.86
C THR A 2 15.96 24.73 8.87
N LYS A 3 14.79 24.10 8.59
CA LYS A 3 14.70 23.09 7.52
C LYS A 3 15.18 23.75 6.22
N PRO A 4 16.00 23.06 5.40
CA PRO A 4 16.38 23.62 4.10
C PRO A 4 15.12 23.92 3.29
N GLU A 5 15.03 25.13 2.73
CA GLU A 5 14.03 25.44 1.71
C GLU A 5 14.25 24.46 0.54
N VAL A 6 13.28 23.61 0.30
CA VAL A 6 13.29 22.75 -0.89
C VAL A 6 13.04 23.68 -2.06
N SER A 7 14.07 23.99 -2.85
CA SER A 7 13.90 24.79 -4.08
C SER A 7 12.84 24.09 -4.96
N ALA A 8 11.90 24.90 -5.50
CA ALA A 8 10.85 24.38 -6.36
C ALA A 8 11.45 23.64 -7.56
N LEU A 9 11.16 22.35 -7.68
CA LEU A 9 11.57 21.53 -8.81
C LEU A 9 10.46 21.58 -9.87
N ASN A 10 10.80 22.05 -11.06
CA ASN A 10 9.94 22.02 -12.24
C ASN A 10 10.42 20.92 -13.20
N SER A 11 9.49 20.39 -13.97
CA SER A 11 9.78 19.39 -15.01
C SER A 11 9.39 19.92 -16.39
N TRP A 12 10.19 19.56 -17.41
CA TRP A 12 9.81 19.77 -18.80
C TRP A 12 8.66 18.84 -19.25
N VAL A 13 8.39 17.76 -18.50
CA VAL A 13 7.20 16.95 -18.70
C VAL A 13 6.00 17.68 -18.11
N GLN A 14 4.96 17.85 -18.89
CA GLN A 14 3.73 18.47 -18.40
C GLN A 14 3.07 17.58 -17.35
N VAL A 15 2.94 18.10 -16.12
CA VAL A 15 2.32 17.43 -14.99
C VAL A 15 1.09 18.21 -14.56
N PRO A 16 -0.13 17.65 -14.60
CA PRO A 16 -1.32 18.28 -14.06
C PRO A 16 -1.15 18.61 -12.57
N LYS A 17 -1.73 19.73 -12.11
CA LYS A 17 -1.57 20.23 -10.73
C LYS A 17 -1.93 19.21 -9.66
N ASP A 18 -2.94 18.39 -9.92
CA ASP A 18 -3.42 17.37 -8.97
C ASP A 18 -2.92 15.95 -9.31
N SER A 19 -1.86 15.85 -10.12
CA SER A 19 -1.26 14.57 -10.46
C SER A 19 -0.56 13.94 -9.25
N ASP A 20 -0.74 12.65 -9.07
CA ASP A 20 0.01 11.86 -8.10
C ASP A 20 1.49 11.71 -8.49
N PHE A 21 1.79 11.84 -9.78
CA PHE A 21 3.09 11.53 -10.36
C PHE A 21 3.84 12.81 -10.74
N THR A 22 4.28 13.54 -9.70
CA THR A 22 5.09 14.74 -9.84
C THR A 22 6.59 14.41 -9.90
N ILE A 23 7.42 15.40 -10.23
CA ILE A 23 8.88 15.27 -10.19
C ILE A 23 9.42 14.96 -8.78
N TYR A 24 8.65 15.26 -7.74
CA TYR A 24 9.00 14.94 -6.35
C TYR A 24 8.73 13.46 -6.02
N ASN A 25 7.81 12.81 -6.73
CA ASN A 25 7.40 11.43 -6.48
C ASN A 25 8.31 10.43 -7.21
N LEU A 26 8.13 10.29 -8.51
CA LEU A 26 8.85 9.35 -9.37
C LEU A 26 8.77 7.90 -8.85
N PRO A 27 7.57 7.32 -8.68
CA PRO A 27 7.42 5.97 -8.15
C PRO A 27 7.81 4.94 -9.20
N PHE A 28 8.30 3.80 -8.71
CA PHE A 28 8.68 2.66 -9.54
C PHE A 28 7.49 1.73 -9.80
N GLY A 29 7.46 1.13 -10.97
CA GLY A 29 6.49 0.09 -11.33
C GLY A 29 7.02 -0.81 -12.44
N VAL A 30 6.27 -1.88 -12.71
CA VAL A 30 6.51 -2.78 -13.85
C VAL A 30 5.33 -2.65 -14.81
N PHE A 31 5.64 -2.46 -16.09
CA PHE A 31 4.62 -2.29 -17.11
C PHE A 31 4.94 -3.09 -18.36
N LYS A 32 3.92 -3.35 -19.17
CA LYS A 32 4.02 -3.86 -20.53
C LYS A 32 3.00 -3.17 -21.44
N ASN A 33 3.15 -3.32 -22.72
CA ASN A 33 2.13 -2.93 -23.70
C ASN A 33 2.13 -3.88 -24.90
N LYS A 34 1.37 -3.57 -25.95
CA LYS A 34 1.27 -4.43 -27.16
C LYS A 34 2.61 -4.65 -27.87
N ARG A 35 3.61 -3.77 -27.66
CA ARG A 35 4.91 -3.78 -28.34
C ARG A 35 6.07 -4.08 -27.41
N LEU A 36 5.89 -3.91 -26.10
CA LEU A 36 6.93 -4.00 -25.09
C LEU A 36 6.61 -5.14 -24.14
N SER A 37 7.58 -6.04 -23.94
CA SER A 37 7.57 -7.05 -22.86
C SER A 37 7.62 -6.37 -21.48
N PRO A 38 7.33 -7.10 -20.39
CA PRO A 38 7.44 -6.57 -19.02
C PRO A 38 8.78 -5.88 -18.79
N ARG A 39 8.75 -4.71 -18.15
CA ARG A 39 9.92 -3.89 -17.85
C ARG A 39 9.67 -2.86 -16.76
N ALA A 40 10.76 -2.42 -16.15
CA ALA A 40 10.72 -1.40 -15.10
C ALA A 40 10.50 0.01 -15.68
N GLY A 41 9.71 0.81 -14.98
CA GLY A 41 9.48 2.20 -15.33
C GLY A 41 9.23 3.08 -14.10
N ILE A 42 9.36 4.38 -14.31
CA ILE A 42 9.05 5.43 -13.33
C ILE A 42 7.94 6.30 -13.89
N ALA A 43 6.90 6.58 -13.06
CA ALA A 43 5.81 7.44 -13.50
C ALA A 43 6.14 8.93 -13.31
N ILE A 44 5.74 9.75 -14.30
CA ILE A 44 5.69 11.21 -14.22
C ILE A 44 4.51 11.74 -15.06
N GLY A 45 3.60 12.49 -14.46
CA GLY A 45 2.40 12.98 -15.12
C GLY A 45 1.60 11.85 -15.79
N ASP A 46 1.39 11.94 -17.08
CA ASP A 46 0.72 10.92 -17.90
C ASP A 46 1.71 9.95 -18.58
N LYS A 47 2.99 10.01 -18.26
CA LYS A 47 4.07 9.20 -18.85
C LYS A 47 4.66 8.19 -17.89
N ILE A 48 5.28 7.18 -18.47
CA ILE A 48 6.20 6.23 -17.84
C ILE A 48 7.56 6.43 -18.51
N VAL A 49 8.57 6.69 -17.73
CA VAL A 49 9.97 6.66 -18.17
C VAL A 49 10.40 5.20 -18.22
N ASP A 50 10.71 4.69 -19.40
CA ASP A 50 11.22 3.33 -19.62
C ASP A 50 12.69 3.25 -19.21
N LEU A 51 12.95 2.60 -18.06
CA LEU A 51 14.30 2.50 -17.52
C LEU A 51 15.22 1.63 -18.36
N ALA A 52 14.70 0.65 -19.10
CA ALA A 52 15.49 -0.18 -19.98
C ALA A 52 16.03 0.64 -21.14
N VAL A 53 15.22 1.52 -21.74
CA VAL A 53 15.65 2.42 -22.81
C VAL A 53 16.73 3.39 -22.33
N LEU A 54 16.58 3.94 -21.11
CA LEU A 54 17.62 4.81 -20.53
C LEU A 54 18.91 4.05 -20.26
N HIS A 55 18.82 2.80 -19.81
CA HIS A 55 19.98 1.97 -19.52
C HIS A 55 20.75 1.61 -20.79
N ASP A 56 20.06 1.18 -21.84
CA ASP A 56 20.65 0.84 -23.14
C ASP A 56 21.36 2.05 -23.77
N GLU A 57 20.85 3.26 -23.54
CA GLU A 57 21.45 4.52 -24.05
C GLU A 57 22.57 5.08 -23.17
N GLY A 58 22.87 4.41 -22.05
CA GLY A 58 24.01 4.74 -21.20
C GLY A 58 23.76 5.84 -20.15
N PHE A 59 22.51 6.24 -19.91
CA PHE A 59 22.21 7.25 -18.85
C PHE A 59 22.55 6.79 -17.44
N PHE A 60 22.76 5.49 -17.22
CA PHE A 60 23.19 4.91 -15.96
C PHE A 60 24.63 4.37 -16.00
N ALA A 61 25.49 4.86 -16.91
CA ALA A 61 26.85 4.37 -17.08
C ALA A 61 27.72 4.44 -15.82
N ASP A 62 27.46 5.41 -14.94
CA ASP A 62 28.13 5.58 -13.65
C ASP A 62 27.78 4.46 -12.63
N LEU A 63 26.76 3.66 -12.90
CA LEU A 63 26.28 2.57 -12.05
C LEU A 63 26.72 1.21 -12.61
N SER A 64 28.03 0.93 -12.55
CA SER A 64 28.63 -0.29 -13.10
C SER A 64 28.09 -1.60 -12.50
N GLN A 65 27.39 -1.55 -11.36
CA GLN A 65 26.75 -2.67 -10.72
C GLN A 65 25.35 -3.03 -11.30
N LEU A 66 24.80 -2.24 -12.24
CA LEU A 66 23.54 -2.57 -12.91
C LEU A 66 23.77 -3.65 -13.98
N PRO A 67 23.19 -4.86 -13.84
CA PRO A 67 23.19 -5.84 -14.92
C PRO A 67 22.46 -5.29 -16.15
N HIS A 68 22.93 -5.64 -17.34
CA HIS A 68 22.38 -5.13 -18.60
C HIS A 68 20.86 -5.34 -18.77
N ASP A 69 20.32 -6.46 -18.28
CA ASP A 69 18.91 -6.83 -18.41
C ASP A 69 18.06 -6.47 -17.19
N ILE A 70 18.60 -5.75 -16.20
CA ILE A 70 17.95 -5.53 -14.88
C ILE A 70 16.57 -4.91 -15.00
N PHE A 71 16.36 -3.99 -15.93
CA PHE A 71 15.09 -3.31 -16.16
C PHE A 71 14.17 -4.03 -17.16
N LEU A 72 14.59 -5.17 -17.72
CA LEU A 72 13.78 -6.05 -18.57
C LEU A 72 13.19 -7.24 -17.81
N ARG A 73 13.32 -7.26 -16.49
CA ARG A 73 12.76 -8.28 -15.61
C ARG A 73 11.26 -8.08 -15.40
N GLU A 74 10.55 -9.20 -15.10
CA GLU A 74 9.11 -9.19 -14.83
C GLU A 74 8.75 -8.61 -13.46
N SER A 75 9.73 -8.37 -12.59
CA SER A 75 9.58 -7.78 -11.26
C SER A 75 10.81 -6.94 -10.89
N LEU A 76 10.66 -6.06 -9.92
CA LEU A 76 11.71 -5.20 -9.41
C LEU A 76 12.61 -5.86 -8.37
N ASN A 77 12.36 -7.12 -7.94
CA ASN A 77 13.10 -7.76 -6.85
C ASN A 77 14.61 -7.73 -7.05
N ASP A 78 15.10 -8.11 -8.24
CA ASP A 78 16.53 -8.12 -8.53
C ASP A 78 17.13 -6.70 -8.52
N PHE A 79 16.40 -5.71 -9.06
CA PHE A 79 16.80 -4.30 -8.99
C PHE A 79 16.85 -3.79 -7.55
N ILE A 80 15.82 -4.07 -6.75
CA ILE A 80 15.74 -3.68 -5.35
C ILE A 80 16.88 -4.33 -4.55
N SER A 81 17.23 -5.58 -4.86
CA SER A 81 18.30 -6.33 -4.18
C SER A 81 19.71 -5.72 -4.35
N LEU A 82 19.88 -4.82 -5.33
CA LEU A 82 21.14 -4.06 -5.50
C LEU A 82 21.37 -3.04 -4.36
N GLY A 83 20.35 -2.80 -3.55
CA GLY A 83 20.41 -1.98 -2.36
C GLY A 83 20.05 -0.51 -2.57
N LYS A 84 19.75 0.14 -1.46
CA LYS A 84 19.18 1.50 -1.42
C LYS A 84 20.05 2.56 -2.09
N SER A 85 21.38 2.43 -2.02
CA SER A 85 22.29 3.37 -2.70
C SER A 85 22.13 3.36 -4.22
N VAL A 86 21.91 2.19 -4.81
CA VAL A 86 21.73 2.03 -6.27
C VAL A 86 20.34 2.50 -6.68
N THR A 87 19.31 2.02 -6.00
CA THR A 87 17.92 2.35 -6.36
C THR A 87 17.63 3.84 -6.21
N ARG A 88 18.15 4.48 -5.14
CA ARG A 88 18.11 5.93 -4.95
C ARG A 88 18.82 6.65 -6.09
N ARG A 89 20.03 6.21 -6.46
CA ARG A 89 20.81 6.88 -7.51
C ARG A 89 20.12 6.80 -8.88
N VAL A 90 19.49 5.67 -9.22
CA VAL A 90 18.66 5.56 -10.44
C VAL A 90 17.53 6.58 -10.41
N ARG A 91 16.79 6.70 -9.30
CA ARG A 91 15.72 7.68 -9.15
C ARG A 91 16.23 9.13 -9.26
N GLU A 92 17.36 9.45 -8.64
CA GLU A 92 18.01 10.78 -8.73
C GLU A 92 18.43 11.13 -10.16
N ILE A 93 19.02 10.19 -10.90
CA ILE A 93 19.38 10.39 -12.31
C ILE A 93 18.12 10.68 -13.13
N VAL A 94 17.06 9.89 -12.97
CA VAL A 94 15.79 10.13 -13.67
C VAL A 94 15.21 11.49 -13.30
N GLN A 95 15.25 11.87 -12.01
CA GLN A 95 14.78 13.18 -11.56
C GLN A 95 15.58 14.31 -12.23
N GLU A 96 16.90 14.19 -12.31
CA GLU A 96 17.77 15.16 -12.97
C GLU A 96 17.44 15.29 -14.45
N LEU A 97 17.27 14.17 -15.16
CA LEU A 97 16.90 14.14 -16.58
C LEU A 97 15.53 14.78 -16.87
N LEU A 98 14.64 14.83 -15.88
CA LEU A 98 13.29 15.36 -16.01
C LEU A 98 13.16 16.83 -15.58
N LYS A 99 14.20 17.46 -15.05
CA LYS A 99 14.18 18.89 -14.70
C LYS A 99 13.95 19.78 -15.91
N GLU A 100 13.26 20.89 -15.70
CA GLU A 100 12.88 21.84 -16.76
C GLU A 100 14.07 22.38 -17.56
N ASP A 101 15.19 22.61 -16.91
CA ASP A 101 16.44 23.12 -17.47
C ASP A 101 17.38 22.05 -18.04
N ASN A 102 17.03 20.74 -17.91
CA ASN A 102 17.84 19.64 -18.39
C ASN A 102 17.45 19.22 -19.80
N GLU A 103 18.35 19.34 -20.76
CA GLU A 103 18.14 19.00 -22.16
C GLU A 103 18.57 17.58 -22.52
N ALA A 104 19.30 16.86 -21.63
CA ALA A 104 19.92 15.59 -21.96
C ALA A 104 18.95 14.53 -22.46
N LEU A 105 17.77 14.39 -21.84
CA LEU A 105 16.71 13.51 -22.33
C LEU A 105 15.70 14.27 -23.17
N ARG A 106 15.40 15.53 -22.82
CA ARG A 106 14.38 16.36 -23.47
C ARG A 106 14.64 16.51 -24.98
N GLU A 107 15.89 16.76 -25.36
CA GLU A 107 16.30 16.93 -26.77
C GLU A 107 16.91 15.66 -27.38
N HIS A 108 16.96 14.55 -26.63
CA HIS A 108 17.56 13.31 -27.10
C HIS A 108 16.68 12.58 -28.11
N GLN A 109 17.30 11.94 -29.11
CA GLN A 109 16.58 11.18 -30.16
C GLN A 109 15.73 10.04 -29.61
N ILE A 110 16.13 9.45 -28.43
CA ILE A 110 15.41 8.34 -27.82
C ILE A 110 14.20 8.78 -26.99
N ARG A 111 13.98 10.08 -26.79
CA ARG A 111 12.88 10.60 -25.96
C ARG A 111 11.54 9.93 -26.28
N GLY A 112 11.23 9.82 -27.57
CA GLY A 112 9.96 9.21 -28.00
C GLY A 112 9.82 7.73 -27.65
N LYS A 113 10.93 7.00 -27.46
CA LYS A 113 10.94 5.61 -27.00
C LYS A 113 10.95 5.52 -25.47
N ALA A 114 11.68 6.41 -24.82
CA ALA A 114 11.83 6.43 -23.37
C ALA A 114 10.56 6.92 -22.63
N MET A 115 9.69 7.70 -23.28
CA MET A 115 8.50 8.32 -22.67
C MET A 115 7.23 7.62 -23.15
N VAL A 116 6.83 6.54 -22.48
CA VAL A 116 5.62 5.75 -22.80
C VAL A 116 4.39 6.41 -22.19
N ASN A 117 3.28 6.47 -22.94
CA ASN A 117 2.01 6.95 -22.41
C ASN A 117 1.42 5.93 -21.43
N ARG A 118 1.09 6.36 -20.20
CA ARG A 118 0.50 5.48 -19.18
C ARG A 118 -0.80 4.80 -19.63
N LYS A 119 -1.62 5.48 -20.42
CA LYS A 119 -2.87 4.93 -20.96
C LYS A 119 -2.67 3.76 -21.92
N GLU A 120 -1.47 3.62 -22.51
CA GLU A 120 -1.12 2.55 -23.41
C GLU A 120 -0.44 1.36 -22.70
N ALA A 121 -0.13 1.54 -21.43
CA ALA A 121 0.55 0.55 -20.60
C ALA A 121 -0.43 -0.26 -19.77
N GLN A 122 -0.17 -1.56 -19.67
CA GLN A 122 -0.74 -2.43 -18.66
C GLN A 122 0.25 -2.54 -17.51
N MET A 123 -0.16 -2.09 -16.33
CA MET A 123 0.65 -2.27 -15.12
C MET A 123 0.58 -3.71 -14.64
N LEU A 124 1.68 -4.19 -14.08
CA LEU A 124 1.84 -5.53 -13.52
C LEU A 124 2.13 -5.44 -12.02
N MET A 125 2.21 -6.60 -11.34
CA MET A 125 2.75 -6.65 -9.99
C MET A 125 4.17 -6.07 -10.00
N PRO A 126 4.48 -5.06 -9.18
CA PRO A 126 5.81 -4.43 -9.20
C PRO A 126 6.88 -5.34 -8.61
N VAL A 127 6.51 -6.23 -7.69
CA VAL A 127 7.40 -7.22 -7.08
C VAL A 127 6.75 -8.60 -7.08
N LYS A 128 7.59 -9.63 -7.10
CA LYS A 128 7.18 -10.98 -6.74
C LYS A 128 7.19 -11.07 -5.22
N VAL A 129 6.01 -11.13 -4.61
CA VAL A 129 5.86 -11.23 -3.16
C VAL A 129 6.22 -12.63 -2.71
N GLY A 130 7.22 -12.75 -1.82
CA GLY A 130 7.61 -14.01 -1.19
C GLY A 130 6.67 -14.34 -0.03
N ASP A 131 6.73 -13.52 1.00
CA ASP A 131 5.90 -13.61 2.19
C ASP A 131 5.08 -12.34 2.38
N TYR A 132 3.92 -12.48 3.02
CA TYR A 132 3.02 -11.39 3.36
C TYR A 132 2.62 -11.47 4.82
N THR A 133 2.84 -10.37 5.53
CA THR A 133 2.41 -10.20 6.93
C THR A 133 1.46 -9.01 7.00
N ASP A 134 0.33 -9.21 7.67
CA ASP A 134 -0.61 -8.15 7.95
C ASP A 134 -0.65 -7.84 9.45
N PHE A 135 -0.66 -6.55 9.77
CA PHE A 135 -0.70 -6.04 11.13
C PHE A 135 -2.09 -5.53 11.52
N TYR A 136 -2.20 -5.11 12.74
CA TYR A 136 -3.42 -4.55 13.32
C TYR A 136 -3.09 -3.26 14.09
N SER A 137 -2.52 -2.28 13.38
CA SER A 137 -1.76 -1.20 14.00
C SER A 137 -2.55 0.09 14.27
N SER A 138 -3.83 0.21 13.84
CA SER A 138 -4.69 1.34 14.15
C SER A 138 -5.41 1.13 15.49
N MET A 139 -5.20 2.05 16.43
CA MET A 139 -5.87 2.00 17.73
C MET A 139 -7.38 2.24 17.58
N GLU A 140 -7.77 3.14 16.71
CA GLU A 140 -9.17 3.45 16.41
C GLU A 140 -9.88 2.23 15.84
N HIS A 141 -9.31 1.58 14.83
CA HIS A 141 -9.86 0.35 14.25
C HIS A 141 -9.98 -0.76 15.31
N ALA A 142 -8.91 -1.01 16.05
CA ALA A 142 -8.89 -2.04 17.09
C ALA A 142 -9.92 -1.77 18.21
N THR A 143 -10.11 -0.52 18.59
CA THR A 143 -11.10 -0.10 19.57
C THR A 143 -12.52 -0.25 19.02
N ASN A 144 -12.78 0.21 17.80
CA ASN A 144 -14.10 0.11 17.16
C ASN A 144 -14.53 -1.36 17.04
N VAL A 145 -13.68 -2.21 16.48
CA VAL A 145 -13.95 -3.65 16.35
C VAL A 145 -14.11 -4.31 17.72
N GLY A 146 -13.23 -3.94 18.66
CA GLY A 146 -13.35 -4.42 20.05
C GLY A 146 -14.68 -4.08 20.69
N THR A 147 -15.14 -2.85 20.56
CA THR A 147 -16.43 -2.37 21.06
C THR A 147 -17.62 -3.10 20.43
N MET A 148 -17.51 -3.48 19.15
CA MET A 148 -18.57 -4.22 18.46
C MET A 148 -18.74 -5.68 18.94
N PHE A 149 -17.65 -6.30 19.41
CA PHE A 149 -17.61 -7.75 19.68
C PHE A 149 -17.31 -8.10 21.15
N ARG A 150 -16.92 -7.14 21.97
CA ARG A 150 -16.55 -7.30 23.39
C ARG A 150 -17.19 -6.20 24.22
N ASP A 151 -16.91 -6.22 25.52
CA ASP A 151 -17.23 -5.15 26.44
C ASP A 151 -16.50 -3.86 26.00
N PRO A 152 -17.20 -2.73 25.78
CA PRO A 152 -16.60 -1.46 25.39
C PRO A 152 -15.50 -0.97 26.33
N ASP A 153 -15.59 -1.24 27.64
CA ASP A 153 -14.57 -0.87 28.61
C ASP A 153 -13.27 -1.69 28.47
N ASN A 154 -13.35 -2.85 27.76
CA ASN A 154 -12.26 -3.74 27.47
C ASN A 154 -12.12 -4.02 25.96
N ALA A 155 -12.31 -2.97 25.16
CA ALA A 155 -12.28 -3.10 23.69
C ALA A 155 -10.95 -3.61 23.15
N LEU A 156 -9.83 -3.12 23.68
CA LEU A 156 -8.49 -3.57 23.31
C LEU A 156 -8.09 -4.81 24.13
N LEU A 157 -7.52 -5.81 23.45
CA LEU A 157 -6.92 -6.96 24.13
C LEU A 157 -5.68 -6.52 24.92
N PRO A 158 -5.32 -7.19 26.02
CA PRO A 158 -4.23 -6.77 26.91
C PRO A 158 -2.87 -6.60 26.21
N ASN A 159 -2.60 -7.40 25.18
CA ASN A 159 -1.34 -7.36 24.44
C ASN A 159 -1.28 -6.24 23.38
N TRP A 160 -2.41 -5.65 22.99
CA TRP A 160 -2.46 -4.76 21.83
C TRP A 160 -1.59 -3.50 21.97
N LYS A 161 -1.54 -2.93 23.18
CA LYS A 161 -0.68 -1.76 23.46
C LYS A 161 0.79 -2.10 23.76
N HIS A 162 1.15 -3.36 23.72
CA HIS A 162 2.50 -3.84 24.06
C HIS A 162 3.27 -4.39 22.86
N ILE A 163 2.57 -4.88 21.85
CA ILE A 163 3.17 -5.44 20.65
C ILE A 163 2.39 -5.04 19.39
N PRO A 164 3.05 -4.85 18.24
CA PRO A 164 2.39 -4.83 16.94
C PRO A 164 1.81 -6.21 16.64
N VAL A 165 0.50 -6.38 16.86
CA VAL A 165 -0.19 -7.64 16.55
C VAL A 165 -0.27 -7.83 15.05
N GLY A 166 0.02 -9.04 14.56
CA GLY A 166 -0.04 -9.36 13.14
C GLY A 166 -0.32 -10.84 12.90
N TYR A 167 -0.58 -11.19 11.65
CA TYR A 167 -0.74 -12.56 11.18
C TYR A 167 -0.06 -12.76 9.82
N HIS A 168 0.21 -14.02 9.45
CA HIS A 168 0.75 -14.35 8.13
C HIS A 168 -0.37 -14.43 7.11
N GLY A 169 -0.36 -13.51 6.15
CA GLY A 169 -1.32 -13.46 5.05
C GLY A 169 -0.93 -14.38 3.89
N ARG A 170 -1.76 -14.38 2.84
CA ARG A 170 -1.56 -15.20 1.65
C ARG A 170 -0.96 -14.38 0.51
N ALA A 171 0.36 -14.54 0.26
CA ALA A 171 1.07 -13.78 -0.78
C ALA A 171 0.56 -14.08 -2.21
N SER A 172 0.15 -15.33 -2.49
CA SER A 172 -0.21 -15.77 -3.85
C SER A 172 -1.53 -15.16 -4.38
N SER A 173 -2.34 -14.55 -3.53
CA SER A 173 -3.61 -13.88 -3.91
C SER A 173 -3.52 -12.35 -3.87
N ILE A 174 -2.34 -11.79 -3.75
CA ILE A 174 -2.10 -10.35 -3.94
C ILE A 174 -2.11 -10.04 -5.43
N ILE A 175 -2.97 -9.12 -5.85
CA ILE A 175 -3.20 -8.75 -7.26
C ILE A 175 -3.02 -7.24 -7.48
N PRO A 176 -2.62 -6.81 -8.68
CA PRO A 176 -2.52 -5.39 -8.99
C PRO A 176 -3.91 -4.76 -9.23
N SER A 177 -3.99 -3.45 -9.03
CA SER A 177 -5.14 -2.61 -9.39
C SER A 177 -5.65 -2.91 -10.81
N GLY A 178 -6.96 -2.92 -10.99
CA GLY A 178 -7.64 -3.20 -12.26
C GLY A 178 -7.99 -4.68 -12.49
N VAL A 179 -7.55 -5.59 -11.63
CA VAL A 179 -7.94 -6.99 -11.66
C VAL A 179 -9.17 -7.19 -10.78
N PRO A 180 -10.32 -7.69 -11.31
CA PRO A 180 -11.51 -7.93 -10.51
C PRO A 180 -11.34 -9.16 -9.61
N ILE A 181 -12.13 -9.21 -8.53
CA ILE A 181 -12.19 -10.35 -7.62
C ILE A 181 -13.57 -11.01 -7.69
N HIS A 182 -13.61 -12.30 -7.44
CA HIS A 182 -14.89 -13.01 -7.23
C HIS A 182 -15.24 -13.05 -5.74
N ARG A 183 -16.52 -12.82 -5.42
CA ARG A 183 -17.02 -13.01 -4.06
C ARG A 183 -16.63 -14.41 -3.56
N PRO A 184 -15.96 -14.54 -2.40
CA PRO A 184 -15.54 -15.85 -1.90
C PRO A 184 -16.70 -16.66 -1.38
N LYS A 185 -16.56 -17.99 -1.39
CA LYS A 185 -17.45 -18.93 -0.73
C LYS A 185 -16.75 -19.55 0.48
N GLY A 186 -17.53 -19.82 1.51
CA GLY A 186 -17.02 -20.46 2.71
C GLY A 186 -18.15 -20.90 3.65
N GLN A 187 -17.79 -21.44 4.79
CA GLN A 187 -18.73 -21.68 5.87
C GLN A 187 -18.92 -20.41 6.68
N PHE A 188 -20.14 -20.16 7.10
CA PHE A 188 -20.49 -19.11 8.06
C PHE A 188 -21.66 -19.59 8.92
N LYS A 189 -21.83 -19.01 10.10
CA LYS A 189 -22.87 -19.35 11.04
C LYS A 189 -23.48 -18.10 11.64
N ASP A 190 -24.76 -17.87 11.46
CA ASP A 190 -25.49 -16.83 12.18
C ASP A 190 -25.77 -17.26 13.63
N ALA A 191 -25.93 -16.26 14.51
CA ALA A 191 -26.09 -16.52 15.94
C ALA A 191 -27.37 -17.31 16.30
N ASP A 192 -28.39 -17.19 15.47
CA ASP A 192 -29.71 -17.85 15.63
C ASP A 192 -29.78 -19.23 14.96
N GLN A 193 -28.70 -19.74 14.37
CA GLN A 193 -28.64 -21.03 13.70
C GLN A 193 -27.84 -22.07 14.49
N ASP A 194 -28.29 -23.30 14.50
CA ASP A 194 -27.61 -24.41 15.14
C ASP A 194 -26.42 -24.93 14.32
N LEU A 195 -26.54 -24.94 13.00
CA LEU A 195 -25.54 -25.47 12.08
C LEU A 195 -24.97 -24.39 11.16
N PRO A 196 -23.68 -24.51 10.75
CA PRO A 196 -23.12 -23.60 9.76
C PRO A 196 -23.74 -23.84 8.38
N GLN A 197 -23.74 -22.78 7.57
CA GLN A 197 -24.11 -22.81 6.16
C GLN A 197 -22.85 -22.70 5.30
N PHE A 198 -22.93 -23.16 4.05
CA PHE A 198 -21.91 -22.98 3.04
C PHE A 198 -22.49 -22.20 1.85
N GLY A 199 -21.77 -21.15 1.43
CA GLY A 199 -22.20 -20.33 0.29
C GLY A 199 -21.32 -19.11 0.07
N PRO A 200 -21.74 -18.22 -0.85
CA PRO A 200 -21.10 -16.93 -1.03
C PRO A 200 -21.17 -16.08 0.24
N SER A 201 -20.06 -15.39 0.56
CA SER A 201 -20.04 -14.43 1.67
C SER A 201 -21.10 -13.36 1.48
N ARG A 202 -21.86 -13.09 2.54
CA ARG A 202 -22.89 -12.04 2.60
C ARG A 202 -22.37 -10.73 3.19
N ARG A 203 -21.11 -10.72 3.65
CA ARG A 203 -20.49 -9.58 4.36
C ARG A 203 -19.08 -9.32 3.81
N LEU A 204 -19.01 -9.10 2.48
CA LEU A 204 -17.75 -8.73 1.84
C LEU A 204 -17.40 -7.29 2.15
N ASP A 205 -16.17 -7.06 2.60
CA ASP A 205 -15.66 -5.79 3.09
C ASP A 205 -14.29 -5.46 2.47
N PHE A 206 -13.97 -4.19 2.37
CA PHE A 206 -12.62 -3.69 2.11
C PHE A 206 -11.92 -3.32 3.42
N GLU A 207 -10.60 -3.34 3.42
CA GLU A 207 -9.76 -2.70 4.45
C GLU A 207 -8.78 -1.75 3.79
N LEU A 208 -8.89 -0.46 4.14
CA LEU A 208 -8.00 0.59 3.66
C LEU A 208 -6.67 0.50 4.38
N GLU A 209 -5.60 0.22 3.64
CA GLU A 209 -4.27 0.01 4.17
C GLU A 209 -3.18 0.61 3.29
N LEU A 210 -1.98 0.69 3.86
CA LEU A 210 -0.71 0.81 3.16
C LEU A 210 0.14 -0.42 3.46
N ALA A 211 0.88 -0.87 2.46
CA ALA A 211 1.88 -1.90 2.68
C ALA A 211 3.27 -1.38 2.31
N PHE A 212 4.28 -1.67 3.16
CA PHE A 212 5.66 -1.48 2.75
C PHE A 212 6.25 -2.74 2.13
N ILE A 213 7.19 -2.54 1.23
CA ILE A 213 7.91 -3.59 0.52
C ILE A 213 9.35 -3.59 1.01
N THR A 214 9.86 -4.76 1.38
CA THR A 214 11.23 -4.90 1.85
C THR A 214 12.24 -4.76 0.72
N GLY A 215 13.29 -3.99 0.99
CA GLY A 215 14.38 -3.70 0.05
C GLY A 215 15.69 -4.43 0.34
N ARG A 216 15.75 -5.13 1.47
CA ARG A 216 16.94 -5.86 1.93
C ARG A 216 16.51 -7.10 2.69
N GLN A 217 17.35 -8.13 2.67
CA GLN A 217 17.17 -9.36 3.46
C GLN A 217 18.09 -9.37 4.69
N ASN A 218 17.68 -10.08 5.74
CA ASN A 218 18.54 -10.46 6.87
C ASN A 218 18.73 -11.98 6.88
N LYS A 219 19.64 -12.45 7.73
CA LYS A 219 19.85 -13.90 7.93
C LYS A 219 18.91 -14.42 9.02
N MET A 220 18.52 -15.68 8.90
CA MET A 220 17.81 -16.38 9.98
C MET A 220 18.64 -16.34 11.28
N GLY A 221 17.99 -15.96 12.36
CA GLY A 221 18.61 -15.73 13.67
C GLY A 221 18.99 -14.27 13.95
N ASP A 222 19.08 -13.40 12.92
CA ASP A 222 19.35 -11.98 13.09
C ASP A 222 18.03 -11.20 13.27
N SER A 223 18.04 -10.22 14.18
CA SER A 223 16.95 -9.25 14.34
C SER A 223 17.30 -7.92 13.67
N ILE A 224 16.27 -7.15 13.36
CA ILE A 224 16.39 -5.79 12.83
C ILE A 224 15.87 -4.83 13.92
N SER A 225 16.69 -3.86 14.30
CA SER A 225 16.28 -2.83 15.27
C SER A 225 15.36 -1.78 14.62
N THR A 226 14.64 -1.01 15.43
CA THR A 226 13.83 0.12 14.97
C THR A 226 14.67 1.18 14.23
N ASP A 227 15.92 1.38 14.62
CA ASP A 227 16.82 2.35 14.00
C ASP A 227 17.30 1.91 12.62
N GLU A 228 17.43 0.59 12.40
CA GLU A 228 17.85 0.00 11.12
C GLU A 228 16.68 -0.28 10.18
N ALA A 229 15.45 -0.30 10.67
CA ALA A 229 14.27 -0.79 9.94
C ALA A 229 14.08 -0.11 8.57
N GLU A 230 14.29 1.21 8.49
CA GLU A 230 14.13 1.94 7.22
C GLU A 230 15.16 1.56 6.16
N ASP A 231 16.31 1.02 6.52
CA ASP A 231 17.30 0.51 5.57
C ASP A 231 16.83 -0.76 4.88
N PHE A 232 15.86 -1.44 5.48
CA PHE A 232 15.21 -2.63 4.94
C PHE A 232 13.93 -2.34 4.17
N ILE A 233 13.42 -1.11 4.19
CA ILE A 233 12.20 -0.72 3.48
C ILE A 233 12.56 -0.01 2.18
N PHE A 234 12.05 -0.52 1.04
CA PHE A 234 12.19 0.11 -0.26
C PHE A 234 11.17 1.23 -0.49
N GLY A 235 9.92 0.98 -0.19
CA GLY A 235 8.84 1.94 -0.38
C GLY A 235 7.48 1.38 -0.02
N PHE A 236 6.42 2.14 -0.36
CA PHE A 236 5.04 1.84 0.00
C PHE A 236 4.14 1.74 -1.22
N VAL A 237 3.09 0.94 -1.08
CA VAL A 237 1.95 0.84 -2.00
C VAL A 237 0.64 1.00 -1.23
N LEU A 238 -0.42 1.48 -1.89
CA LEU A 238 -1.78 1.33 -1.38
C LEU A 238 -2.14 -0.15 -1.36
N PHE A 239 -2.88 -0.56 -0.33
CA PHE A 239 -3.25 -1.95 -0.11
C PHE A 239 -4.73 -2.04 0.32
N ASN A 240 -5.44 -2.99 -0.24
CA ASN A 240 -6.80 -3.36 0.17
C ASN A 240 -6.80 -4.81 0.60
N ASP A 241 -6.96 -5.10 1.88
CA ASP A 241 -7.11 -6.46 2.38
C ASP A 241 -8.58 -6.88 2.42
N TRP A 242 -9.04 -7.50 1.32
CA TRP A 242 -10.41 -7.93 1.18
C TRP A 242 -10.81 -8.92 2.27
N SER A 243 -11.98 -8.69 2.89
CA SER A 243 -12.43 -9.42 4.07
C SER A 243 -13.84 -9.96 3.89
N ALA A 244 -14.01 -11.27 4.01
CA ALA A 244 -15.31 -11.92 4.10
C ALA A 244 -15.68 -12.08 5.58
N ARG A 245 -16.36 -11.09 6.15
CA ARG A 245 -16.55 -10.95 7.61
C ARG A 245 -17.37 -12.07 8.25
N ASP A 246 -18.33 -12.64 7.55
CA ASP A 246 -19.12 -13.76 8.03
C ASP A 246 -18.32 -15.06 8.07
N ILE A 247 -17.52 -15.33 7.03
CA ILE A 247 -16.59 -16.47 7.00
C ILE A 247 -15.52 -16.29 8.08
N GLN A 248 -14.90 -15.10 8.15
CA GLN A 248 -13.90 -14.76 9.16
C GLN A 248 -14.40 -14.97 10.59
N ALA A 249 -15.62 -14.51 10.90
CA ALA A 249 -16.20 -14.64 12.23
C ALA A 249 -16.40 -16.10 12.68
N TRP A 250 -16.63 -17.01 11.73
CA TRP A 250 -16.82 -18.43 12.01
C TRP A 250 -15.50 -19.18 12.23
N GLU A 251 -14.43 -18.79 11.50
CA GLU A 251 -13.20 -19.59 11.45
C GLU A 251 -12.03 -19.06 12.30
N TYR A 252 -12.05 -17.77 12.70
CA TYR A 252 -10.83 -17.11 13.21
C TYR A 252 -10.33 -17.68 14.55
N VAL A 253 -11.16 -18.34 15.31
CA VAL A 253 -10.75 -19.05 16.54
C VAL A 253 -10.54 -20.52 16.22
N PRO A 254 -9.39 -21.15 16.59
CA PRO A 254 -8.33 -20.66 17.51
C PRO A 254 -7.08 -20.05 16.83
N LEU A 255 -6.91 -20.12 15.49
CA LEU A 255 -5.64 -19.82 14.82
C LEU A 255 -5.58 -18.48 14.07
N GLY A 256 -6.65 -17.71 14.10
CA GLY A 256 -6.75 -16.45 13.36
C GLY A 256 -7.46 -16.59 12.01
N PRO A 257 -7.53 -15.51 11.19
CA PRO A 257 -8.25 -15.52 9.92
C PRO A 257 -7.59 -16.43 8.88
N PHE A 258 -8.43 -17.04 8.02
CA PHE A 258 -7.97 -17.94 6.96
C PHE A 258 -8.73 -17.69 5.65
N LEU A 259 -9.87 -18.41 5.38
CA LEU A 259 -10.64 -18.25 4.14
C LEU A 259 -11.31 -16.88 4.02
N GLY A 260 -11.58 -16.23 5.14
CA GLY A 260 -12.14 -14.88 5.18
C GLY A 260 -11.18 -13.80 4.69
N LYS A 261 -9.89 -14.13 4.48
CA LYS A 261 -8.82 -13.22 4.09
C LYS A 261 -8.01 -13.67 2.88
N ASN A 262 -7.75 -14.97 2.72
CA ASN A 262 -6.78 -15.48 1.77
C ASN A 262 -7.23 -15.47 0.30
N PHE A 263 -8.45 -15.01 0.00
CA PHE A 263 -9.01 -15.04 -1.35
C PHE A 263 -8.53 -13.91 -2.24
N ALA A 264 -8.22 -12.73 -1.69
CA ALA A 264 -7.66 -11.61 -2.44
C ALA A 264 -7.11 -10.51 -1.53
N SER A 265 -6.02 -9.86 -1.99
CA SER A 265 -5.62 -8.51 -1.57
C SER A 265 -5.23 -7.72 -2.82
N SER A 266 -5.57 -6.43 -2.90
CA SER A 266 -5.32 -5.61 -4.10
C SER A 266 -4.34 -4.49 -3.78
N ILE A 267 -3.40 -4.19 -4.70
CA ILE A 267 -2.39 -3.14 -4.49
C ILE A 267 -2.33 -2.13 -5.63
N SER A 268 -1.88 -0.90 -5.32
CA SER A 268 -1.45 0.02 -6.37
C SER A 268 -0.15 -0.51 -7.02
N PRO A 269 0.00 -0.39 -8.35
CA PRO A 269 1.16 -0.95 -9.04
C PRO A 269 2.40 -0.04 -8.99
N TRP A 270 2.32 1.07 -8.25
CA TRP A 270 3.37 2.07 -8.12
C TRP A 270 3.95 2.09 -6.73
N ILE A 271 5.26 1.82 -6.61
CA ILE A 271 5.95 1.86 -5.32
C ILE A 271 6.50 3.27 -5.11
N VAL A 272 5.97 3.96 -4.12
CA VAL A 272 6.47 5.26 -3.66
C VAL A 272 7.60 5.03 -2.68
N THR A 273 8.81 5.52 -3.00
CA THR A 273 9.99 5.29 -2.16
C THR A 273 9.98 6.14 -0.89
N LEU A 274 10.73 5.71 0.13
CA LEU A 274 10.88 6.49 1.38
C LEU A 274 11.44 7.89 1.13
N GLU A 275 12.35 8.05 0.15
CA GLU A 275 12.92 9.34 -0.21
C GLU A 275 11.86 10.34 -0.68
N ALA A 276 10.83 9.88 -1.39
CA ALA A 276 9.72 10.73 -1.82
C ALA A 276 8.81 11.16 -0.65
N LEU A 277 8.79 10.40 0.43
CA LEU A 277 7.95 10.63 1.60
C LEU A 277 8.63 11.47 2.69
N GLU A 278 9.93 11.70 2.62
CA GLU A 278 10.73 12.31 3.69
C GLU A 278 10.19 13.68 4.14
N VAL A 279 9.72 14.51 3.21
CA VAL A 279 9.19 15.85 3.53
C VAL A 279 7.86 15.83 4.29
N PHE A 280 7.18 14.67 4.32
CA PHE A 280 5.90 14.43 4.97
C PHE A 280 6.01 13.67 6.29
N ARG A 281 7.25 13.44 6.74
CA ARG A 281 7.55 12.78 8.00
C ARG A 281 7.10 13.62 9.19
N LEU A 282 6.52 12.97 10.20
CA LEU A 282 6.04 13.60 11.43
C LEU A 282 6.11 12.61 12.61
N ALA A 283 5.92 13.15 13.82
CA ALA A 283 5.78 12.34 15.02
C ALA A 283 4.47 11.53 14.99
N GLY A 284 4.56 10.26 15.35
CA GLY A 284 3.39 9.39 15.51
C GLY A 284 2.59 9.70 16.79
N PRO A 285 1.45 9.00 17.02
CA PRO A 285 0.70 9.08 18.26
C PRO A 285 1.56 8.71 19.47
N LYS A 286 1.24 9.36 20.63
CA LYS A 286 1.89 9.00 21.89
C LYS A 286 1.53 7.56 22.28
N GLN A 287 2.52 6.75 22.59
CA GLN A 287 2.34 5.38 23.02
C GLN A 287 2.28 5.30 24.56
N GLU A 288 1.18 4.78 25.08
CA GLU A 288 0.94 4.53 26.49
C GLU A 288 0.29 3.15 26.69
N PRO A 289 0.90 2.28 27.53
CA PRO A 289 2.12 2.46 28.32
C PRO A 289 3.36 2.59 27.44
N GLU A 290 4.49 3.01 28.04
CA GLU A 290 5.79 3.04 27.37
C GLU A 290 6.15 1.64 26.84
N VAL A 291 6.60 1.58 25.58
CA VAL A 291 6.96 0.32 24.93
C VAL A 291 8.28 -0.27 25.47
N LEU A 292 8.46 -1.57 25.33
CA LEU A 292 9.72 -2.22 25.70
C LEU A 292 10.90 -1.72 24.83
N PRO A 293 12.15 -1.82 25.34
CA PRO A 293 13.33 -1.23 24.68
C PRO A 293 13.48 -1.56 23.20
N TYR A 294 13.17 -2.79 22.77
CA TYR A 294 13.32 -3.22 21.37
C TYR A 294 12.32 -2.56 20.40
N LEU A 295 11.27 -1.92 20.93
CA LEU A 295 10.25 -1.18 20.14
C LEU A 295 10.41 0.35 20.27
N LYS A 296 11.35 0.85 21.06
CA LYS A 296 11.61 2.29 21.16
C LYS A 296 12.18 2.81 19.84
N CYS A 297 11.65 3.94 19.39
CA CYS A 297 12.13 4.64 18.21
C CYS A 297 12.76 5.97 18.65
N GLU A 298 13.97 6.26 18.16
CA GLU A 298 14.62 7.56 18.37
C GLU A 298 14.19 8.61 17.34
N LYS A 299 13.69 8.15 16.18
CA LYS A 299 13.24 8.98 15.07
C LYS A 299 11.73 8.89 14.88
N ASP A 300 11.19 9.90 14.23
CA ASP A 300 9.82 9.88 13.75
C ASP A 300 9.67 8.92 12.55
N HIS A 301 8.71 8.02 12.60
CA HIS A 301 8.45 7.03 11.54
C HIS A 301 6.99 7.07 11.05
N ALA A 302 6.25 8.14 11.37
CA ALA A 302 4.93 8.39 10.82
C ALA A 302 5.01 9.33 9.61
N PHE A 303 4.02 9.24 8.73
CA PHE A 303 3.94 10.05 7.52
C PHE A 303 2.54 10.64 7.36
N ASP A 304 2.46 11.90 6.91
CA ASP A 304 1.19 12.56 6.60
C ASP A 304 0.72 12.15 5.21
N ILE A 305 0.02 11.00 5.14
CA ILE A 305 -0.53 10.44 3.91
C ILE A 305 -2.04 10.46 4.01
N ASN A 306 -2.70 11.31 3.21
CA ASN A 306 -4.15 11.35 3.09
C ASN A 306 -4.64 10.15 2.29
N LEU A 307 -5.69 9.50 2.78
CA LEU A 307 -6.24 8.27 2.22
C LEU A 307 -7.74 8.43 2.01
N GLU A 308 -8.23 7.95 0.88
CA GLU A 308 -9.66 8.00 0.54
C GLU A 308 -10.14 6.64 0.02
N VAL A 309 -11.40 6.31 0.34
CA VAL A 309 -12.09 5.18 -0.26
C VAL A 309 -13.39 5.65 -0.89
N LEU A 310 -13.62 5.19 -2.11
CA LEU A 310 -14.85 5.44 -2.85
C LEU A 310 -15.50 4.10 -3.25
N ILE A 311 -16.82 4.07 -3.25
CA ILE A 311 -17.62 2.94 -3.78
C ILE A 311 -18.34 3.42 -5.02
N GLN A 312 -18.20 2.68 -6.11
CA GLN A 312 -18.89 2.93 -7.37
C GLN A 312 -19.78 1.72 -7.72
N PRO A 313 -21.09 1.81 -7.53
CA PRO A 313 -22.02 0.81 -8.04
C PRO A 313 -21.95 0.72 -9.58
N GLU A 314 -22.23 -0.46 -10.13
CA GLU A 314 -22.14 -0.68 -11.57
C GLU A 314 -22.97 0.34 -12.37
N GLY A 315 -22.31 1.02 -13.31
CA GLY A 315 -22.93 2.05 -14.16
C GLY A 315 -23.34 3.33 -13.45
N LYS A 316 -22.92 3.56 -12.19
CA LYS A 316 -23.23 4.76 -11.40
C LYS A 316 -21.98 5.58 -11.12
N LYS A 317 -22.18 6.76 -10.50
CA LYS A 317 -21.08 7.59 -10.01
C LYS A 317 -20.49 7.00 -8.73
N GLU A 318 -19.21 7.27 -8.53
CA GLU A 318 -18.51 6.94 -7.29
C GLU A 318 -18.96 7.83 -6.13
N THR A 319 -19.04 7.26 -4.94
CA THR A 319 -19.31 7.97 -3.68
C THR A 319 -18.12 7.81 -2.74
N LYS A 320 -17.57 8.91 -2.25
CA LYS A 320 -16.53 8.86 -1.22
C LYS A 320 -17.14 8.47 0.11
N VAL A 321 -16.66 7.36 0.69
CA VAL A 321 -17.17 6.80 1.94
C VAL A 321 -16.18 6.90 3.09
N CYS A 322 -14.89 7.11 2.80
CA CYS A 322 -13.86 7.26 3.82
C CYS A 322 -12.84 8.35 3.43
N SER A 323 -12.41 9.13 4.42
CA SER A 323 -11.27 10.05 4.37
C SER A 323 -10.42 9.88 5.62
N SER A 324 -9.35 9.09 5.54
CA SER A 324 -8.44 8.78 6.66
C SER A 324 -7.04 9.33 6.43
N ASN A 325 -6.12 9.02 7.32
CA ASN A 325 -4.72 9.43 7.20
C ASN A 325 -3.80 8.42 7.90
N PHE A 326 -2.69 8.07 7.26
CA PHE A 326 -1.71 7.12 7.78
C PHE A 326 -1.05 7.56 9.09
N LYS A 327 -1.01 8.85 9.40
CA LYS A 327 -0.49 9.38 10.68
C LYS A 327 -1.20 8.89 11.93
N TYR A 328 -2.40 8.30 11.78
CA TYR A 328 -3.15 7.75 12.92
C TYR A 328 -2.64 6.40 13.39
N MET A 329 -1.70 5.78 12.66
CA MET A 329 -1.17 4.47 13.02
C MET A 329 -0.41 4.53 14.36
N TYR A 330 -0.88 3.75 15.34
CA TYR A 330 -0.25 3.64 16.67
C TYR A 330 1.10 2.92 16.60
N TRP A 331 1.15 1.80 15.87
CA TRP A 331 2.38 1.08 15.60
C TRP A 331 2.94 1.50 14.24
N ASN A 332 4.15 2.07 14.24
CA ASN A 332 4.79 2.51 13.01
C ASN A 332 5.54 1.36 12.30
N VAL A 333 5.95 1.59 11.07
CA VAL A 333 6.60 0.58 10.22
C VAL A 333 7.93 0.06 10.77
N ALA A 334 8.67 0.88 11.49
CA ALA A 334 9.92 0.45 12.12
C ALA A 334 9.66 -0.53 13.27
N GLN A 335 8.63 -0.26 14.08
CA GLN A 335 8.19 -1.16 15.14
C GLN A 335 7.61 -2.47 14.62
N GLN A 336 6.84 -2.42 13.52
CA GLN A 336 6.30 -3.61 12.86
C GLN A 336 7.44 -4.54 12.41
N LEU A 337 8.45 -3.99 11.73
CA LEU A 337 9.58 -4.78 11.23
C LEU A 337 10.49 -5.29 12.35
N ALA A 338 10.77 -4.45 13.35
CA ALA A 338 11.55 -4.87 14.52
C ALA A 338 10.85 -6.00 15.29
N HIS A 339 9.54 -5.89 15.50
CA HIS A 339 8.77 -6.95 16.18
C HIS A 339 8.75 -8.26 15.39
N HIS A 340 8.57 -8.18 14.06
CA HIS A 340 8.53 -9.35 13.19
C HIS A 340 9.84 -10.14 13.22
N THR A 341 10.99 -9.46 13.38
CA THR A 341 12.31 -10.10 13.29
C THR A 341 12.97 -10.36 14.65
N VAL A 342 12.42 -9.85 15.76
CA VAL A 342 13.06 -9.94 17.09
C VAL A 342 13.31 -11.37 17.56
N ASN A 343 12.54 -12.33 17.07
CA ASN A 343 12.68 -13.76 17.37
C ASN A 343 13.68 -14.48 16.44
N GLY A 344 14.34 -13.75 15.52
CA GLY A 344 15.26 -14.30 14.52
C GLY A 344 14.59 -14.73 13.20
N CYS A 345 13.33 -14.36 12.96
CA CYS A 345 12.69 -14.57 11.66
C CYS A 345 13.42 -13.76 10.59
N ASN A 346 13.77 -14.41 9.48
CA ASN A 346 14.35 -13.71 8.33
C ASN A 346 13.28 -13.09 7.43
N ILE A 347 13.69 -12.07 6.69
CA ILE A 347 12.90 -11.42 5.63
C ILE A 347 13.66 -11.47 4.32
N ASN A 348 12.94 -11.43 3.20
CA ASN A 348 13.50 -11.43 1.86
C ASN A 348 13.17 -10.14 1.12
N VAL A 349 13.91 -9.84 0.04
CA VAL A 349 13.60 -8.70 -0.83
C VAL A 349 12.26 -8.93 -1.53
N GLY A 350 11.34 -7.98 -1.39
CA GLY A 350 10.02 -8.04 -1.98
C GLY A 350 8.94 -8.64 -1.08
N ASP A 351 9.25 -9.03 0.15
CA ASP A 351 8.22 -9.35 1.14
C ASP A 351 7.38 -8.11 1.42
N MET A 352 6.10 -8.31 1.75
CA MET A 352 5.13 -7.26 1.90
C MET A 352 4.54 -7.24 3.31
N TYR A 353 4.46 -6.06 3.88
CA TYR A 353 4.00 -5.81 5.24
C TYR A 353 2.87 -4.78 5.22
N ALA A 354 1.63 -5.26 5.34
CA ALA A 354 0.46 -4.40 5.40
C ALA A 354 0.23 -3.87 6.82
N SER A 355 -0.28 -2.66 6.89
CA SER A 355 -0.40 -1.90 8.14
C SER A 355 -1.52 -2.38 9.07
N GLY A 356 -2.47 -3.14 8.54
CA GLY A 356 -3.80 -3.25 9.11
C GLY A 356 -4.65 -2.03 8.76
N THR A 357 -5.97 -2.19 8.87
CA THR A 357 -6.95 -1.17 8.52
C THR A 357 -6.62 0.19 9.13
N ILE A 358 -6.56 1.24 8.32
CA ILE A 358 -6.23 2.61 8.72
C ILE A 358 -7.51 3.39 9.02
N SER A 359 -7.90 3.43 10.28
CA SER A 359 -9.01 4.24 10.76
C SER A 359 -8.51 5.43 11.57
N GLY A 360 -9.22 6.54 11.47
CA GLY A 360 -8.99 7.75 12.27
C GLY A 360 -10.08 7.98 13.32
N PRO A 361 -10.05 9.13 14.02
CA PRO A 361 -10.88 9.38 15.19
C PRO A 361 -12.35 9.72 14.87
N THR A 362 -12.69 9.97 13.60
CA THR A 362 -14.03 10.39 13.18
C THR A 362 -14.69 9.32 12.31
N LYS A 363 -16.02 9.26 12.31
CA LYS A 363 -16.77 8.22 11.59
C LYS A 363 -16.46 8.19 10.08
N ASP A 364 -16.24 9.33 9.47
CA ASP A 364 -15.86 9.46 8.05
C ASP A 364 -14.41 9.05 7.76
N SER A 365 -13.63 8.76 8.79
CA SER A 365 -12.24 8.27 8.69
C SER A 365 -12.08 6.78 9.01
N PHE A 366 -13.18 6.04 9.13
CA PHE A 366 -13.14 4.60 9.35
C PHE A 366 -12.76 3.85 8.07
N GLY A 367 -11.74 2.98 8.16
CA GLY A 367 -11.11 2.33 7.02
C GLY A 367 -11.77 1.03 6.53
N SER A 368 -12.96 0.68 7.02
CA SER A 368 -13.69 -0.53 6.62
C SER A 368 -15.20 -0.33 6.65
N MET A 369 -15.95 -1.12 5.83
CA MET A 369 -17.43 -1.14 5.91
C MET A 369 -17.92 -1.68 7.24
N LEU A 370 -17.19 -2.61 7.85
CA LEU A 370 -17.51 -3.12 9.17
C LEU A 370 -17.69 -1.98 10.18
N GLU A 371 -16.81 -0.97 10.13
CA GLU A 371 -16.86 0.20 10.99
C GLU A 371 -17.85 1.26 10.49
N LEU A 372 -17.79 1.62 9.20
CA LEU A 372 -18.65 2.64 8.58
C LEU A 372 -20.14 2.30 8.76
N ALA A 373 -20.50 1.05 8.48
CA ALA A 373 -21.86 0.56 8.61
C ALA A 373 -22.16 -0.04 9.99
N TRP A 374 -21.20 -0.03 10.93
CA TRP A 374 -21.32 -0.55 12.30
C TRP A 374 -21.94 -1.94 12.33
N LYS A 375 -21.22 -2.93 11.77
CA LYS A 375 -21.68 -4.31 11.57
C LYS A 375 -22.95 -4.43 10.68
N GLY A 376 -23.24 -3.42 9.86
CA GLY A 376 -24.44 -3.37 9.01
C GLY A 376 -25.69 -2.83 9.69
N THR A 377 -25.59 -2.28 10.91
CA THR A 377 -26.73 -1.64 11.62
C THR A 377 -27.01 -0.22 11.11
N ASN A 378 -26.01 0.46 10.56
CA ASN A 378 -26.08 1.82 10.03
C ASN A 378 -25.64 1.83 8.56
N PRO A 379 -26.50 1.51 7.60
CA PRO A 379 -26.11 1.47 6.19
C PRO A 379 -25.52 2.78 5.71
N VAL A 380 -24.47 2.70 4.87
CA VAL A 380 -23.83 3.85 4.23
C VAL A 380 -24.65 4.25 3.01
N LYS A 381 -25.10 5.50 2.95
CA LYS A 381 -25.84 6.06 1.81
C LYS A 381 -24.87 6.48 0.71
N LEU A 382 -25.13 6.05 -0.52
CA LEU A 382 -24.38 6.44 -1.70
C LEU A 382 -25.10 7.59 -2.45
N GLU A 383 -24.35 8.30 -3.32
CA GLU A 383 -24.90 9.46 -4.05
C GLU A 383 -26.03 9.10 -5.02
N ASP A 384 -26.11 7.86 -5.48
CA ASP A 384 -27.21 7.36 -6.32
C ASP A 384 -28.50 7.02 -5.54
N GLY A 385 -28.48 7.24 -4.22
CA GLY A 385 -29.59 6.95 -3.30
C GLY A 385 -29.65 5.50 -2.80
N SER A 386 -28.79 4.61 -3.27
CA SER A 386 -28.67 3.26 -2.73
C SER A 386 -27.93 3.24 -1.39
N GLU A 387 -28.04 2.14 -0.66
CA GLU A 387 -27.38 1.95 0.64
C GLU A 387 -26.49 0.72 0.60
N ARG A 388 -25.36 0.77 1.36
CA ARG A 388 -24.47 -0.38 1.54
C ARG A 388 -24.26 -0.68 3.00
N LYS A 389 -24.47 -1.95 3.37
CA LYS A 389 -24.03 -2.52 4.65
C LYS A 389 -22.65 -3.14 4.50
N PHE A 390 -22.42 -3.77 3.39
CA PHE A 390 -21.19 -4.39 2.90
C PHE A 390 -21.13 -4.18 1.39
N ILE A 391 -20.07 -4.66 0.75
CA ILE A 391 -19.86 -4.50 -0.69
C ILE A 391 -20.73 -5.52 -1.46
N ASP A 392 -21.47 -5.03 -2.45
CA ASP A 392 -22.33 -5.84 -3.31
C ASP A 392 -21.58 -6.30 -4.58
N ASP A 393 -22.14 -7.32 -5.26
CA ASP A 393 -21.65 -7.74 -6.58
C ASP A 393 -21.89 -6.60 -7.60
N GLY A 394 -20.89 -6.34 -8.44
CA GLY A 394 -20.88 -5.22 -9.38
C GLY A 394 -20.29 -3.93 -8.83
N ASP A 395 -20.19 -3.77 -7.51
CA ASP A 395 -19.51 -2.61 -6.94
C ASP A 395 -18.02 -2.61 -7.28
N THR A 396 -17.48 -1.42 -7.54
CA THR A 396 -16.04 -1.16 -7.64
C THR A 396 -15.60 -0.34 -6.43
N VAL A 397 -14.61 -0.83 -5.71
CA VAL A 397 -13.93 -0.07 -4.63
C VAL A 397 -12.71 0.59 -5.22
N VAL A 398 -12.57 1.90 -4.97
CA VAL A 398 -11.45 2.72 -5.39
C VAL A 398 -10.77 3.29 -4.15
N MET A 399 -9.48 3.00 -3.97
CA MET A 399 -8.66 3.61 -2.93
C MET A 399 -7.68 4.57 -3.55
N LYS A 400 -7.51 5.74 -2.91
CA LYS A 400 -6.58 6.80 -3.30
C LYS A 400 -5.72 7.18 -2.11
N GLY A 401 -4.46 7.54 -2.38
CA GLY A 401 -3.54 8.00 -1.34
C GLY A 401 -2.60 9.07 -1.87
N TYR A 402 -2.41 10.13 -1.09
CA TYR A 402 -1.48 11.19 -1.46
C TYR A 402 -0.96 11.96 -0.24
N CYS A 403 0.24 12.46 -0.37
CA CYS A 403 0.83 13.46 0.51
C CYS A 403 0.78 14.82 -0.18
N LYS A 404 0.55 15.88 0.59
CA LYS A 404 0.59 17.26 0.08
C LYS A 404 1.14 18.20 1.14
N LYS A 405 2.14 19.00 0.73
CA LYS A 405 2.71 20.05 1.56
C LYS A 405 3.18 21.18 0.63
N ASP A 406 2.62 22.35 0.81
CA ASP A 406 2.83 23.48 -0.10
C ASP A 406 2.55 23.08 -1.55
N ASP A 407 3.52 23.24 -2.46
CA ASP A 407 3.42 22.84 -3.87
C ASP A 407 3.90 21.41 -4.15
N ILE A 408 4.36 20.69 -3.11
CA ILE A 408 4.82 19.32 -3.24
C ILE A 408 3.64 18.36 -3.08
N ARG A 409 3.42 17.53 -4.11
CA ARG A 409 2.46 16.41 -4.07
C ARG A 409 3.17 15.12 -4.44
N VAL A 410 2.88 14.07 -3.67
CA VAL A 410 3.35 12.69 -3.88
C VAL A 410 2.14 11.78 -3.71
N GLY A 411 1.75 11.05 -4.75
CA GLY A 411 0.59 10.17 -4.70
C GLY A 411 0.97 8.73 -5.02
N PHE A 412 0.08 7.82 -4.65
CA PHE A 412 0.30 6.37 -4.75
C PHE A 412 -0.38 5.74 -5.97
N GLY A 413 -1.03 6.56 -6.82
CA GLY A 413 -1.97 6.07 -7.81
C GLY A 413 -3.25 5.55 -7.13
N GLU A 414 -3.90 4.58 -7.77
CA GLU A 414 -5.20 4.08 -7.31
C GLU A 414 -5.18 2.56 -7.19
N VAL A 415 -5.94 2.03 -6.23
CA VAL A 415 -6.37 0.63 -6.20
C VAL A 415 -7.83 0.59 -6.66
N ILE A 416 -8.08 0.02 -7.81
CA ILE A 416 -9.41 -0.11 -8.41
C ILE A 416 -9.72 -1.61 -8.53
N THR A 417 -10.77 -2.08 -7.85
CA THR A 417 -11.12 -3.50 -7.86
C THR A 417 -12.65 -3.66 -7.92
N GLN A 418 -13.13 -4.30 -8.95
CA GLN A 418 -14.56 -4.67 -9.09
C GLN A 418 -14.82 -6.02 -8.44
N VAL A 419 -15.95 -6.13 -7.75
CA VAL A 419 -16.44 -7.38 -7.18
C VAL A 419 -17.36 -8.06 -8.17
N LEU A 420 -17.02 -9.29 -8.54
CA LEU A 420 -17.83 -10.16 -9.40
C LEU A 420 -18.60 -11.18 -8.55
N PRO A 421 -19.74 -11.69 -9.03
CA PRO A 421 -20.46 -12.78 -8.38
C PRO A 421 -19.56 -13.98 -8.07
N ALA A 422 -19.91 -14.73 -7.05
CA ALA A 422 -19.23 -15.97 -6.71
C ALA A 422 -19.32 -16.99 -7.85
N LYS A 423 -18.23 -17.70 -8.11
CA LYS A 423 -18.18 -18.80 -9.11
C LYS A 423 -18.85 -20.06 -8.62
#